data_58d7fbcfd08ce142a60bfd8cb4878255
#
_entry.id   58d7fbcfd08ce142a60bfd8cb4878255
#
_cell.length_a   1.000
_cell.length_b   1.000
_cell.length_c   1.000
_cell.angle_alpha   90.00
_cell.angle_beta   90.00
_cell.angle_gamma   90.00
#
_symmetry.space_group_name_H-M   'P 1'
#
loop_
_entity.id
_entity.type
_entity.pdbx_description
1 polymer ?
#
loop_
_entity_poly.entity_id
_entity_poly.type
_entity_poly.pdbx_seq_one_letter_code
_entity_poly.pdbx_strand_id
1 'polypeptide(L)'
;MVRDYPFPIHSGGSQTALQKRTNKPMFKTTRFPFLPALLGSSLLLATIQPLAQQAVAPQPVVLQTDSPKLINGYEPKWWKEAVVYQIYPRSFKDSNGDGIGDIKGITSRLDYLQKLGVNVIWLSPHFDSPNADNGYDIRDYRKVMAEFGTMSDFDDMLAGLKQRHMRLIIDLVANHTSDEHRWFVESRKSKDNPYRDFYIWRPGRLGADGKMQPPNNYPSAFSGSAWQYDDTSKEYYLHYFAVKQPDLNWDNPKVREEVFSLMRFWLDKGVDGFRMDVIPFVSKQPGLPELTAEQMRNPGAVYASGPHLQEYLQQMNRDVLSKYDDMSVGEAAGITLEQTPSLVDDRRHELNEIFNFDAVRLNRDGRRFVTWTLPQLKAIYTRHAEVLTKHDWDTVFLSNHDNPRIVSSFGDDSDQFRVLSAKLLETMLLTLRGTPYIYQGDELGMTNYPFKTIRDFDDIEAQNGYKDEVLTRHTMTEAAYIENLRHMGRDNSRTPMQWDSTANGGFTSGTKPWLAVNPNYKTINAAQEGADPNSIYSYTARLIAFRAKTPAFVYGDYKDLDPQHAHVFAYTRTLDDQRYLVVHNFSADPIAYTLPDGLKAGKSIMDNYSGDESATGTLHLKGWESRIYKQ
;
A
#
# COMPACT_ATOMS: atom_id res chain seq x y z
N MET A 1 14.95 3.82 -37.06
CA MET A 1 16.24 3.11 -37.02
C MET A 1 16.30 2.44 -35.66
N VAL A 2 16.00 1.16 -35.64
CA VAL A 2 15.99 0.31 -34.44
C VAL A 2 17.44 -0.05 -34.15
N ARG A 3 17.90 0.09 -32.92
CA ARG A 3 19.14 -0.51 -32.44
C ARG A 3 18.82 -1.48 -31.31
N ASP A 4 18.98 -2.74 -31.64
CA ASP A 4 18.99 -3.89 -30.73
C ASP A 4 20.21 -3.82 -29.81
N TYR A 5 20.02 -4.13 -28.52
CA TYR A 5 21.09 -4.52 -27.62
C TYR A 5 20.76 -5.89 -27.01
N PRO A 6 21.63 -6.87 -27.18
CA PRO A 6 21.45 -8.20 -26.61
C PRO A 6 22.01 -8.28 -25.17
N PHE A 7 21.35 -9.06 -24.34
CA PHE A 7 21.85 -9.49 -23.03
C PHE A 7 22.90 -10.59 -23.21
N PRO A 8 24.00 -10.61 -22.44
CA PRO A 8 24.89 -11.76 -22.38
C PRO A 8 24.51 -12.67 -21.19
N ILE A 9 24.25 -13.92 -21.52
CA ILE A 9 24.24 -15.05 -20.60
C ILE A 9 25.73 -15.44 -20.36
N HIS A 10 26.18 -15.49 -19.13
CA HIS A 10 27.41 -16.17 -18.77
C HIS A 10 27.15 -17.29 -17.75
N SER A 11 27.28 -18.53 -18.27
CA SER A 11 27.56 -19.74 -17.52
C SER A 11 29.08 -19.88 -17.32
N GLY A 12 29.52 -20.28 -16.15
CA GLY A 12 30.93 -20.66 -15.95
C GLY A 12 31.24 -20.93 -14.50
N GLY A 13 31.16 -22.21 -14.12
CA GLY A 13 31.61 -22.67 -12.82
C GLY A 13 33.14 -22.77 -12.71
N SER A 14 33.65 -22.72 -11.51
CA SER A 14 34.83 -23.49 -11.12
C SER A 14 34.84 -23.70 -9.61
N GLN A 15 34.96 -24.97 -9.25
CA GLN A 15 35.27 -25.46 -7.92
C GLN A 15 36.71 -25.12 -7.58
N THR A 16 37.01 -24.77 -6.34
CA THR A 16 38.24 -25.19 -5.67
C THR A 16 38.04 -25.33 -4.16
N ALA A 17 38.69 -26.33 -3.65
CA ALA A 17 38.51 -27.04 -2.40
C ALA A 17 39.22 -26.43 -1.18
N LEU A 18 38.68 -26.79 0.00
CA LEU A 18 39.28 -27.16 1.26
C LEU A 18 40.42 -26.33 1.88
N GLN A 19 40.18 -25.85 3.10
CA GLN A 19 41.00 -26.33 4.24
C GLN A 19 40.32 -26.08 5.60
N LYS A 20 40.12 -27.17 6.34
CA LYS A 20 39.73 -27.22 7.76
C LYS A 20 40.84 -26.65 8.63
N ARG A 21 40.52 -25.85 9.63
CA ARG A 21 41.27 -25.78 10.89
C ARG A 21 40.34 -25.70 12.08
N THR A 22 40.39 -26.72 12.86
CA THR A 22 39.83 -26.88 14.21
C THR A 22 40.68 -26.11 15.22
N ASN A 23 40.04 -25.33 16.10
CA ASN A 23 40.60 -25.08 17.43
C ASN A 23 39.44 -24.81 18.41
N LYS A 24 39.34 -25.74 19.37
CA LYS A 24 38.62 -25.56 20.63
C LYS A 24 39.50 -24.82 21.64
N PRO A 25 38.94 -24.07 22.57
CA PRO A 25 39.47 -24.06 23.92
C PRO A 25 38.47 -24.58 24.96
N MET A 26 39.02 -25.41 25.83
CA MET A 26 38.45 -25.92 27.08
C MET A 26 38.17 -24.78 28.08
N PHE A 27 37.04 -24.83 28.76
CA PHE A 27 36.90 -24.14 30.04
C PHE A 27 36.73 -25.13 31.18
N LYS A 28 37.57 -24.91 32.20
CA LYS A 28 37.66 -25.67 33.46
C LYS A 28 36.47 -25.33 34.37
N THR A 29 35.89 -26.39 34.90
CA THR A 29 34.97 -26.37 36.04
C THR A 29 35.74 -26.20 37.35
N THR A 30 35.34 -25.30 38.21
CA THR A 30 35.74 -25.24 39.63
C THR A 30 34.50 -25.44 40.49
N ARG A 31 34.49 -26.56 41.21
CA ARG A 31 33.58 -26.88 42.32
C ARG A 31 34.14 -26.28 43.62
N PHE A 32 33.30 -25.75 44.50
CA PHE A 32 33.56 -25.60 45.91
C PHE A 32 32.37 -26.12 46.74
N PRO A 33 32.65 -26.62 47.97
CA PRO A 33 31.81 -27.64 48.61
C PRO A 33 30.86 -27.11 49.69
N PHE A 34 29.87 -27.96 49.97
CA PHE A 34 28.96 -27.88 51.11
C PHE A 34 29.64 -28.20 52.44
N LEU A 35 29.19 -27.58 53.53
CA LEU A 35 28.99 -28.23 54.83
C LEU A 35 27.91 -27.55 55.67
N PRO A 36 27.19 -28.30 56.56
CA PRO A 36 25.92 -27.88 57.17
C PRO A 36 26.06 -27.47 58.64
N ALA A 37 25.06 -26.77 59.17
CA ALA A 37 24.88 -26.62 60.58
C ALA A 37 23.49 -27.04 61.05
N LEU A 38 23.49 -28.06 61.86
CA LEU A 38 22.39 -28.56 62.71
C LEU A 38 22.15 -27.62 63.89
N LEU A 39 20.91 -27.37 64.22
CA LEU A 39 20.50 -27.33 65.65
C LEU A 39 18.99 -27.56 65.75
N GLY A 40 18.63 -28.54 66.53
CA GLY A 40 17.31 -29.01 66.79
C GLY A 40 16.61 -28.33 67.95
N SER A 41 15.32 -28.53 68.01
CA SER A 41 14.52 -28.55 69.27
C SER A 41 13.23 -29.29 69.01
N SER A 42 13.02 -30.30 69.81
CA SER A 42 11.82 -31.14 69.91
C SER A 42 10.65 -30.42 70.56
N LEU A 43 9.42 -30.73 70.20
CA LEU A 43 8.35 -31.08 71.15
C LEU A 43 7.00 -31.39 70.51
N LEU A 44 6.55 -32.56 70.87
CA LEU A 44 5.18 -33.09 71.14
C LEU A 44 4.12 -33.22 70.04
N LEU A 45 3.71 -34.46 69.96
CA LEU A 45 2.60 -35.10 69.28
C LEU A 45 1.23 -34.47 69.60
N ALA A 46 0.43 -34.34 68.52
CA ALA A 46 -1.00 -34.62 68.57
C ALA A 46 -1.41 -35.22 67.22
N THR A 47 -1.80 -36.48 67.27
CA THR A 47 -2.32 -37.26 66.12
C THR A 47 -3.71 -36.79 65.77
N ILE A 48 -3.88 -36.18 64.57
CA ILE A 48 -5.17 -36.09 63.88
C ILE A 48 -4.94 -36.68 62.51
N GLN A 49 -5.58 -37.79 62.19
CA GLN A 49 -5.64 -38.35 60.84
C GLN A 49 -6.57 -37.47 60.01
N PRO A 50 -6.16 -36.98 58.85
CA PRO A 50 -7.07 -36.54 57.83
C PRO A 50 -7.32 -37.65 56.81
N LEU A 51 -8.60 -37.84 56.47
CA LEU A 51 -9.04 -38.61 55.33
C LEU A 51 -8.31 -38.13 54.07
N ALA A 52 -7.60 -39.07 53.42
CA ALA A 52 -7.01 -38.85 52.11
C ALA A 52 -8.14 -38.73 51.08
N GLN A 53 -8.51 -37.48 50.72
CA GLN A 53 -9.16 -37.21 49.44
C GLN A 53 -8.06 -37.33 48.38
N GLN A 54 -8.16 -38.36 47.53
CA GLN A 54 -7.38 -38.46 46.29
C GLN A 54 -7.75 -37.28 45.42
N ALA A 55 -6.85 -36.32 45.31
CA ALA A 55 -6.89 -35.28 44.28
C ALA A 55 -6.69 -35.96 42.92
N VAL A 56 -7.76 -36.07 42.16
CA VAL A 56 -7.69 -36.42 40.72
C VAL A 56 -6.92 -35.30 40.05
N ALA A 57 -5.73 -35.56 39.55
CA ALA A 57 -4.95 -34.63 38.74
C ALA A 57 -5.80 -34.19 37.54
N PRO A 58 -5.92 -32.89 37.24
CA PRO A 58 -6.60 -32.45 36.05
C PRO A 58 -5.90 -33.04 34.83
N GLN A 59 -6.63 -33.81 34.04
CA GLN A 59 -6.17 -34.24 32.73
C GLN A 59 -5.90 -32.99 31.89
N PRO A 60 -4.76 -32.91 31.13
CA PRO A 60 -4.57 -31.82 30.22
C PRO A 60 -5.69 -31.84 29.19
N VAL A 61 -6.49 -30.78 29.17
CA VAL A 61 -7.44 -30.53 28.08
C VAL A 61 -6.57 -30.24 26.86
N VAL A 62 -6.36 -31.26 26.03
CA VAL A 62 -5.83 -31.07 24.69
C VAL A 62 -6.96 -30.39 23.93
N LEU A 63 -6.88 -29.07 23.84
CA LEU A 63 -7.64 -28.32 22.85
C LEU A 63 -7.15 -28.85 21.49
N GLN A 64 -7.88 -29.77 20.91
CA GLN A 64 -7.76 -30.04 19.47
C GLN A 64 -8.21 -28.73 18.79
N THR A 65 -7.25 -27.88 18.48
CA THR A 65 -7.46 -26.84 17.49
C THR A 65 -7.53 -27.57 16.16
N ASP A 66 -8.74 -27.80 15.67
CA ASP A 66 -8.93 -28.22 14.28
C ASP A 66 -8.12 -27.24 13.42
N SER A 67 -7.19 -27.78 12.64
CA SER A 67 -6.43 -26.96 11.68
C SER A 67 -7.44 -26.26 10.78
N PRO A 68 -7.29 -24.95 10.52
CA PRO A 68 -8.25 -24.21 9.71
C PRO A 68 -8.43 -24.92 8.35
N LYS A 69 -9.66 -25.08 7.92
CA LYS A 69 -9.96 -25.68 6.62
C LYS A 69 -9.44 -24.78 5.52
N LEU A 70 -8.41 -25.23 4.80
CA LEU A 70 -7.82 -24.47 3.69
C LEU A 70 -8.79 -24.44 2.48
N ILE A 71 -8.79 -23.31 1.79
CA ILE A 71 -9.46 -23.14 0.49
C ILE A 71 -8.36 -23.02 -0.57
N ASN A 72 -8.27 -23.97 -1.48
CA ASN A 72 -7.21 -24.04 -2.51
C ASN A 72 -5.79 -23.87 -1.93
N GLY A 73 -5.54 -24.43 -0.74
CA GLY A 73 -4.26 -24.33 -0.03
C GLY A 73 -4.02 -23.03 0.75
N TYR A 74 -4.95 -22.07 0.70
CA TYR A 74 -4.89 -20.83 1.48
C TYR A 74 -5.65 -20.96 2.79
N GLU A 75 -5.11 -20.41 3.87
CA GLU A 75 -5.89 -20.16 5.08
C GLU A 75 -6.87 -19.00 4.84
N PRO A 76 -8.19 -19.20 5.03
CA PRO A 76 -9.16 -18.11 4.91
C PRO A 76 -8.91 -17.04 5.97
N LYS A 77 -8.86 -15.79 5.52
CA LYS A 77 -8.72 -14.61 6.38
C LYS A 77 -9.65 -13.52 5.86
N TRP A 78 -10.25 -12.75 6.77
CA TRP A 78 -11.19 -11.69 6.39
C TRP A 78 -10.58 -10.67 5.42
N TRP A 79 -9.29 -10.35 5.57
CA TRP A 79 -8.59 -9.40 4.71
C TRP A 79 -8.31 -9.97 3.30
N LYS A 80 -8.17 -11.29 3.12
CA LYS A 80 -8.11 -11.94 1.80
C LYS A 80 -9.42 -11.82 1.02
N GLU A 81 -10.54 -11.77 1.73
CA GLU A 81 -11.89 -11.65 1.19
C GLU A 81 -12.37 -10.20 1.10
N ALA A 82 -11.56 -9.27 1.58
CA ALA A 82 -11.87 -7.85 1.59
C ALA A 82 -11.95 -7.24 0.18
N VAL A 83 -12.74 -6.18 0.09
CA VAL A 83 -12.65 -5.14 -0.94
C VAL A 83 -12.37 -3.83 -0.21
N VAL A 84 -11.16 -3.32 -0.39
CA VAL A 84 -10.68 -2.13 0.32
C VAL A 84 -11.00 -0.88 -0.48
N TYR A 85 -11.54 0.14 0.18
CA TYR A 85 -11.79 1.45 -0.42
C TYR A 85 -10.92 2.49 0.26
N GLN A 86 -10.03 3.12 -0.49
CA GLN A 86 -9.16 4.16 0.03
C GLN A 86 -9.84 5.52 0.05
N ILE A 87 -9.82 6.18 1.19
CA ILE A 87 -10.27 7.57 1.39
C ILE A 87 -9.06 8.47 1.64
N TYR A 88 -8.93 9.50 0.81
CA TYR A 88 -8.04 10.64 1.03
C TYR A 88 -8.84 11.76 1.71
N PRO A 89 -8.71 11.97 3.04
CA PRO A 89 -9.65 12.76 3.84
C PRO A 89 -9.89 14.15 3.29
N ARG A 90 -8.80 14.86 2.97
CA ARG A 90 -8.79 16.24 2.47
C ARG A 90 -9.66 16.47 1.24
N SER A 91 -9.85 15.42 0.43
CA SER A 91 -10.59 15.50 -0.84
C SER A 91 -11.89 14.69 -0.88
N PHE A 92 -12.31 14.06 0.23
CA PHE A 92 -13.47 13.19 0.19
C PHE A 92 -14.78 13.98 0.32
N LYS A 93 -15.00 14.70 1.43
CA LYS A 93 -16.18 15.53 1.68
C LYS A 93 -15.90 16.56 2.76
N ASP A 94 -16.13 17.81 2.47
CA ASP A 94 -16.11 18.90 3.42
C ASP A 94 -17.51 19.08 4.06
N SER A 95 -17.58 19.05 5.39
CA SER A 95 -18.82 19.20 6.14
C SER A 95 -19.03 20.59 6.73
N ASN A 96 -17.96 21.38 6.90
CA ASN A 96 -17.96 22.65 7.61
C ASN A 96 -17.88 23.88 6.68
N GLY A 97 -17.53 23.67 5.40
CA GLY A 97 -17.48 24.72 4.38
C GLY A 97 -16.16 25.48 4.31
N ASP A 98 -15.07 24.94 4.89
CA ASP A 98 -13.75 25.57 4.85
C ASP A 98 -12.96 25.24 3.56
N GLY A 99 -13.47 24.33 2.75
CA GLY A 99 -12.87 23.90 1.49
C GLY A 99 -11.97 22.67 1.63
N ILE A 100 -11.87 22.08 2.81
CA ILE A 100 -11.07 20.91 3.13
C ILE A 100 -12.01 19.79 3.58
N GLY A 101 -11.82 18.58 3.03
CA GLY A 101 -12.58 17.41 3.48
C GLY A 101 -12.23 17.02 4.91
N ASP A 102 -13.21 16.49 5.64
CA ASP A 102 -13.10 16.21 7.06
C ASP A 102 -13.77 14.89 7.48
N ILE A 103 -13.53 14.45 8.73
CA ILE A 103 -14.04 13.17 9.25
C ILE A 103 -15.57 13.15 9.33
N LYS A 104 -16.22 14.27 9.67
CA LYS A 104 -17.69 14.35 9.65
C LYS A 104 -18.24 14.23 8.23
N GLY A 105 -17.54 14.80 7.26
CA GLY A 105 -17.84 14.61 5.85
C GLY A 105 -17.76 13.14 5.44
N ILE A 106 -16.71 12.41 5.85
CA ILE A 106 -16.60 10.97 5.64
C ILE A 106 -17.77 10.24 6.31
N THR A 107 -18.04 10.53 7.57
CA THR A 107 -19.15 9.93 8.34
C THR A 107 -20.50 10.11 7.65
N SER A 108 -20.73 11.26 7.02
CA SER A 108 -21.96 11.56 6.27
C SER A 108 -22.15 10.71 5.01
N ARG A 109 -21.12 9.98 4.56
CA ARG A 109 -21.10 9.18 3.33
C ARG A 109 -20.92 7.68 3.56
N LEU A 110 -20.99 7.20 4.80
CA LEU A 110 -20.85 5.77 5.12
C LEU A 110 -21.93 4.90 4.46
N ASP A 111 -23.15 5.40 4.30
CA ASP A 111 -24.22 4.67 3.59
C ASP A 111 -23.93 4.52 2.09
N TYR A 112 -23.24 5.49 1.48
CA TYR A 112 -22.78 5.40 0.10
C TYR A 112 -21.77 4.27 -0.06
N LEU A 113 -20.80 4.18 0.84
CA LEU A 113 -19.77 3.13 0.85
C LEU A 113 -20.38 1.75 1.13
N GLN A 114 -21.32 1.67 2.07
CA GLN A 114 -22.04 0.42 2.36
C GLN A 114 -22.84 -0.08 1.14
N LYS A 115 -23.52 0.82 0.43
CA LYS A 115 -24.27 0.48 -0.79
C LYS A 115 -23.38 0.06 -1.95
N LEU A 116 -22.16 0.61 -2.04
CA LEU A 116 -21.14 0.16 -3.00
C LEU A 116 -20.72 -1.29 -2.70
N GLY A 117 -20.76 -1.70 -1.43
CA GLY A 117 -20.45 -3.06 -0.99
C GLY A 117 -19.02 -3.26 -0.50
N VAL A 118 -18.22 -2.21 -0.40
CA VAL A 118 -16.88 -2.27 0.20
C VAL A 118 -16.98 -2.58 1.69
N ASN A 119 -16.05 -3.35 2.22
CA ASN A 119 -16.10 -3.82 3.60
C ASN A 119 -14.88 -3.43 4.44
N VAL A 120 -13.86 -2.83 3.82
CA VAL A 120 -12.71 -2.24 4.51
C VAL A 120 -12.47 -0.83 3.99
N ILE A 121 -12.31 0.13 4.89
CA ILE A 121 -11.89 1.48 4.56
C ILE A 121 -10.42 1.64 4.91
N TRP A 122 -9.62 2.08 3.95
CA TRP A 122 -8.29 2.60 4.21
C TRP A 122 -8.35 4.12 4.27
N LEU A 123 -8.11 4.67 5.47
CA LEU A 123 -8.04 6.10 5.69
C LEU A 123 -6.57 6.57 5.56
N SER A 124 -6.28 7.38 4.55
CA SER A 124 -4.98 8.04 4.40
C SER A 124 -4.69 8.97 5.60
N PRO A 125 -3.45 9.48 5.80
CA PRO A 125 -3.07 10.13 7.06
C PRO A 125 -4.05 11.19 7.52
N HIS A 126 -4.51 11.03 8.76
CA HIS A 126 -5.46 11.93 9.42
C HIS A 126 -4.90 12.54 10.72
N PHE A 127 -3.64 12.21 11.02
CA PHE A 127 -2.95 12.67 12.22
C PHE A 127 -2.59 14.15 12.17
N ASP A 128 -2.33 14.74 13.34
CA ASP A 128 -1.87 16.13 13.45
C ASP A 128 -0.54 16.31 12.68
N SER A 129 -0.55 17.18 11.69
CA SER A 129 0.55 17.44 10.75
C SER A 129 0.61 18.93 10.40
N PRO A 130 1.80 19.51 10.19
CA PRO A 130 1.95 20.83 9.59
C PRO A 130 1.71 20.81 8.07
N ASN A 131 1.44 19.66 7.49
CA ASN A 131 0.96 19.46 6.12
C ASN A 131 1.98 19.83 5.03
N ALA A 132 3.28 19.62 5.30
CA ALA A 132 4.33 19.86 4.32
C ALA A 132 4.35 18.81 3.19
N ASP A 133 3.84 17.61 3.46
CA ASP A 133 3.62 16.54 2.49
C ASP A 133 2.22 15.92 2.69
N ASN A 134 1.22 16.77 2.66
CA ASN A 134 -0.21 16.37 2.67
C ASN A 134 -0.57 15.33 3.75
N GLY A 135 -0.03 15.50 4.98
CA GLY A 135 -0.32 14.68 6.15
C GLY A 135 0.71 13.59 6.44
N TYR A 136 1.65 13.32 5.53
CA TYR A 136 2.72 12.33 5.76
C TYR A 136 3.87 12.84 6.63
N ASP A 137 3.94 14.13 6.94
CA ASP A 137 4.82 14.75 7.92
C ASP A 137 4.10 14.87 9.29
N ILE A 138 4.09 13.81 10.08
CA ILE A 138 3.27 13.69 11.28
C ILE A 138 3.93 14.38 12.47
N ARG A 139 3.19 15.34 13.09
CA ARG A 139 3.59 16.07 14.30
C ARG A 139 3.15 15.37 15.60
N ASP A 140 1.96 14.76 15.60
CA ASP A 140 1.45 13.99 16.73
C ASP A 140 0.56 12.83 16.26
N TYR A 141 1.04 11.60 16.42
CA TYR A 141 0.34 10.37 16.00
C TYR A 141 -0.91 10.04 16.81
N ARG A 142 -1.13 10.69 17.96
CA ARG A 142 -2.28 10.42 18.83
C ARG A 142 -3.34 11.51 18.79
N LYS A 143 -3.24 12.41 17.80
CA LYS A 143 -4.21 13.47 17.55
C LYS A 143 -4.70 13.43 16.12
N VAL A 144 -5.95 13.77 15.94
CA VAL A 144 -6.53 14.10 14.62
C VAL A 144 -6.07 15.50 14.23
N MET A 145 -5.74 15.71 12.96
CA MET A 145 -5.45 17.03 12.39
C MET A 145 -6.65 17.96 12.61
N ALA A 146 -6.40 19.16 13.10
CA ALA A 146 -7.47 20.11 13.45
C ALA A 146 -8.40 20.45 12.27
N GLU A 147 -7.87 20.48 11.05
CA GLU A 147 -8.66 20.68 9.82
C GLU A 147 -9.62 19.50 9.53
N PHE A 148 -9.28 18.28 9.98
CA PHE A 148 -10.11 17.09 9.79
C PHE A 148 -11.10 16.86 10.92
N GLY A 149 -10.99 17.58 12.04
CA GLY A 149 -11.90 17.47 13.17
C GLY A 149 -11.22 17.06 14.47
N THR A 150 -11.92 16.29 15.28
CA THR A 150 -11.49 15.90 16.62
C THR A 150 -11.39 14.38 16.76
N MET A 151 -10.80 13.91 17.86
CA MET A 151 -10.79 12.49 18.21
C MET A 151 -12.23 11.96 18.43
N SER A 152 -13.16 12.79 18.92
CA SER A 152 -14.57 12.39 19.04
C SER A 152 -15.21 12.16 17.68
N ASP A 153 -14.89 12.99 16.66
CA ASP A 153 -15.39 12.79 15.30
C ASP A 153 -14.85 11.50 14.69
N PHE A 154 -13.59 11.15 15.01
CA PHE A 154 -13.01 9.87 14.63
C PHE A 154 -13.72 8.68 15.31
N ASP A 155 -14.02 8.80 16.59
CA ASP A 155 -14.75 7.76 17.34
C ASP A 155 -16.15 7.55 16.77
N ASP A 156 -16.85 8.62 16.40
CA ASP A 156 -18.18 8.56 15.77
C ASP A 156 -18.11 7.90 14.38
N MET A 157 -17.09 8.21 13.58
CA MET A 157 -16.85 7.56 12.29
C MET A 157 -16.59 6.06 12.47
N LEU A 158 -15.70 5.69 13.40
CA LEU A 158 -15.37 4.30 13.68
C LEU A 158 -16.60 3.50 14.15
N ALA A 159 -17.42 4.10 15.04
CA ALA A 159 -18.68 3.50 15.45
C ALA A 159 -19.66 3.33 14.28
N GLY A 160 -19.74 4.34 13.40
CA GLY A 160 -20.57 4.29 12.19
C GLY A 160 -20.13 3.21 11.20
N LEU A 161 -18.83 2.98 11.04
CA LEU A 161 -18.28 1.88 10.24
C LEU A 161 -18.65 0.52 10.84
N LYS A 162 -18.44 0.33 12.15
CA LYS A 162 -18.76 -0.91 12.86
C LYS A 162 -20.26 -1.26 12.79
N GLN A 163 -21.15 -0.26 12.91
CA GLN A 163 -22.60 -0.46 12.73
C GLN A 163 -22.97 -0.98 11.34
N ARG A 164 -22.14 -0.73 10.34
CA ARG A 164 -22.31 -1.19 8.95
C ARG A 164 -21.49 -2.42 8.61
N HIS A 165 -20.86 -3.05 9.60
CA HIS A 165 -19.96 -4.20 9.44
C HIS A 165 -18.77 -3.90 8.52
N MET A 166 -18.33 -2.64 8.47
CA MET A 166 -17.12 -2.21 7.79
C MET A 166 -15.96 -2.10 8.76
N ARG A 167 -14.76 -2.47 8.33
CA ARG A 167 -13.51 -2.36 9.06
C ARG A 167 -12.75 -1.10 8.64
N LEU A 168 -11.82 -0.68 9.50
CA LEU A 168 -10.98 0.49 9.26
C LEU A 168 -9.50 0.14 9.38
N ILE A 169 -8.73 0.37 8.33
CA ILE A 169 -7.26 0.44 8.42
C ILE A 169 -6.82 1.89 8.23
N ILE A 170 -5.75 2.27 8.90
CA ILE A 170 -5.19 3.62 8.85
C ILE A 170 -3.74 3.61 8.41
N ASP A 171 -3.24 4.74 7.90
CA ASP A 171 -1.83 4.87 7.57
C ASP A 171 -0.96 4.84 8.84
N LEU A 172 0.15 4.11 8.78
CA LEU A 172 1.23 4.13 9.76
C LEU A 172 2.49 4.66 9.07
N VAL A 173 2.84 5.91 9.30
CA VAL A 173 4.08 6.51 8.81
C VAL A 173 5.18 6.23 9.83
N ALA A 174 5.95 5.17 9.61
CA ALA A 174 6.92 4.67 10.58
C ALA A 174 8.38 4.95 10.19
N ASN A 175 8.63 5.40 8.94
CA ASN A 175 9.98 5.71 8.48
C ASN A 175 10.49 7.08 8.98
N HIS A 176 9.61 8.07 9.11
CA HIS A 176 9.94 9.45 9.43
C HIS A 176 8.83 10.12 10.24
N THR A 177 9.10 11.31 10.76
CA THR A 177 8.12 12.19 11.40
C THR A 177 8.18 13.58 10.78
N SER A 178 7.29 14.50 11.21
CA SER A 178 7.54 15.92 10.98
C SER A 178 8.78 16.41 11.73
N ASP A 179 9.46 17.43 11.19
CA ASP A 179 10.48 18.18 11.93
C ASP A 179 9.90 18.99 13.10
N GLU A 180 8.58 19.10 13.18
CA GLU A 180 7.84 19.67 14.31
C GLU A 180 7.42 18.60 15.35
N HIS A 181 7.66 17.32 15.10
CA HIS A 181 7.40 16.26 16.07
C HIS A 181 8.27 16.47 17.33
N ARG A 182 7.70 16.25 18.51
CA ARG A 182 8.38 16.44 19.80
C ARG A 182 9.74 15.74 19.84
N TRP A 183 9.85 14.53 19.32
CA TRP A 183 11.10 13.78 19.32
C TRP A 183 12.20 14.50 18.53
N PHE A 184 11.86 15.06 17.34
CA PHE A 184 12.83 15.79 16.54
C PHE A 184 13.22 17.13 17.17
N VAL A 185 12.23 17.88 17.65
CA VAL A 185 12.46 19.16 18.35
C VAL A 185 13.38 18.97 19.55
N GLU A 186 13.24 17.89 20.32
CA GLU A 186 14.16 17.54 21.40
C GLU A 186 15.52 17.07 20.88
N SER A 187 15.54 16.18 19.88
CA SER A 187 16.74 15.59 19.28
C SER A 187 17.78 16.63 18.82
N ARG A 188 17.32 17.76 18.25
CA ARG A 188 18.20 18.80 17.73
C ARG A 188 18.80 19.74 18.77
N LYS A 189 18.29 19.72 20.03
CA LYS A 189 18.74 20.65 21.08
C LYS A 189 20.17 20.40 21.54
N SER A 190 20.56 19.15 21.70
CA SER A 190 21.94 18.78 22.06
C SER A 190 22.26 17.33 21.67
N LYS A 191 23.56 17.02 21.56
CA LYS A 191 24.05 15.65 21.27
C LYS A 191 23.79 14.68 22.42
N ASP A 192 23.61 15.16 23.64
CA ASP A 192 23.36 14.36 24.85
C ASP A 192 21.85 14.25 25.16
N ASN A 193 20.98 14.78 24.31
CA ASN A 193 19.53 14.69 24.50
C ASN A 193 19.05 13.24 24.37
N PRO A 194 18.17 12.73 25.25
CA PRO A 194 17.64 11.36 25.19
C PRO A 194 16.98 10.99 23.85
N TYR A 195 16.52 11.97 23.08
CA TYR A 195 15.93 11.77 21.75
C TYR A 195 16.95 11.92 20.60
N ARG A 196 18.24 12.18 20.89
CA ARG A 196 19.24 12.40 19.83
C ARG A 196 19.27 11.25 18.84
N ASP A 197 19.37 10.02 19.36
CA ASP A 197 19.47 8.79 18.56
C ASP A 197 18.12 8.27 18.05
N PHE A 198 17.04 9.05 18.21
CA PHE A 198 15.77 8.75 17.54
C PHE A 198 15.85 9.03 16.04
N TYR A 199 16.76 9.88 15.62
CA TYR A 199 16.99 10.29 14.24
C TYR A 199 18.43 10.04 13.85
N ILE A 200 18.68 10.05 12.53
CA ILE A 200 19.99 9.76 11.99
C ILE A 200 20.72 11.05 11.74
N TRP A 201 21.72 11.32 12.58
CA TRP A 201 22.57 12.50 12.52
C TRP A 201 23.99 12.12 12.10
N ARG A 202 24.61 12.94 11.24
CA ARG A 202 26.01 12.75 10.82
C ARG A 202 26.73 14.09 10.71
N PRO A 203 28.01 14.15 11.04
CA PRO A 203 28.82 15.31 10.70
C PRO A 203 28.93 15.45 9.19
N GLY A 204 28.98 16.69 8.70
CA GLY A 204 29.32 16.93 7.31
C GLY A 204 30.77 16.58 7.00
N ARG A 205 31.11 16.55 5.72
CA ARG A 205 32.48 16.42 5.23
C ARG A 205 32.96 17.74 4.63
N LEU A 206 34.26 18.03 4.73
CA LEU A 206 34.83 19.20 4.12
C LEU A 206 35.03 18.93 2.62
N GLY A 207 34.37 19.72 1.77
CA GLY A 207 34.54 19.64 0.32
C GLY A 207 35.86 20.20 -0.14
N ALA A 208 36.26 19.93 -1.39
CA ALA A 208 37.48 20.46 -1.99
C ALA A 208 37.44 22.00 -2.11
N ASP A 209 36.26 22.59 -2.11
CA ASP A 209 36.02 24.03 -2.11
C ASP A 209 36.07 24.67 -0.70
N GLY A 210 36.40 23.90 0.32
CA GLY A 210 36.45 24.34 1.71
C GLY A 210 35.08 24.50 2.38
N LYS A 211 33.99 24.14 1.70
CA LYS A 211 32.63 24.20 2.27
C LYS A 211 32.20 22.87 2.87
N MET A 212 31.38 22.96 3.89
CA MET A 212 30.75 21.76 4.43
C MET A 212 29.76 21.17 3.42
N GLN A 213 29.92 19.88 3.15
CA GLN A 213 29.11 19.10 2.25
C GLN A 213 28.32 18.04 3.04
N PRO A 214 27.20 17.52 2.49
CA PRO A 214 26.50 16.39 3.08
C PRO A 214 27.41 15.19 3.36
N PRO A 215 27.04 14.30 4.30
CA PRO A 215 27.83 13.11 4.65
C PRO A 215 28.10 12.16 3.48
N ASN A 216 27.14 12.02 2.57
CA ASN A 216 27.22 11.21 1.35
C ASN A 216 26.35 11.80 0.23
N ASN A 217 26.23 11.07 -0.89
CA ASN A 217 25.55 11.51 -2.11
C ASN A 217 24.08 11.07 -2.20
N TYR A 218 23.42 10.69 -1.11
CA TYR A 218 22.04 10.20 -1.14
C TYR A 218 21.07 11.28 -1.65
N PRO A 219 20.26 10.97 -2.68
CA PRO A 219 19.23 11.90 -3.16
C PRO A 219 17.94 11.76 -2.35
N SER A 220 17.24 12.86 -2.18
CA SER A 220 15.84 12.84 -1.71
C SER A 220 14.90 12.37 -2.82
N ALA A 221 13.84 11.66 -2.46
CA ALA A 221 12.75 11.29 -3.38
C ALA A 221 12.09 12.54 -4.00
N PHE A 222 12.05 13.65 -3.25
CA PHE A 222 11.47 14.92 -3.68
C PHE A 222 12.51 15.93 -4.23
N SER A 223 13.60 15.43 -4.83
CA SER A 223 14.71 16.17 -5.39
C SER A 223 15.69 16.75 -4.35
N GLY A 224 16.92 16.92 -4.77
CA GLY A 224 18.01 17.43 -3.94
C GLY A 224 18.68 16.35 -3.09
N SER A 225 19.42 16.78 -2.07
CA SER A 225 20.11 15.89 -1.13
C SER A 225 19.12 15.31 -0.11
N ALA A 226 19.34 14.06 0.32
CA ALA A 226 18.64 13.46 1.46
C ALA A 226 19.22 13.89 2.82
N TRP A 227 20.08 14.89 2.84
CA TRP A 227 20.71 15.42 4.04
C TRP A 227 20.49 16.91 4.17
N GLN A 228 19.95 17.35 5.32
CA GLN A 228 19.77 18.75 5.66
C GLN A 228 20.67 19.13 6.83
N TYR A 229 21.45 20.21 6.63
CA TYR A 229 22.25 20.81 7.72
C TYR A 229 21.33 21.49 8.73
N ASP A 230 21.56 21.21 10.01
CA ASP A 230 20.88 21.87 11.12
C ASP A 230 21.83 22.83 11.85
N ASP A 231 21.49 24.10 11.81
CA ASP A 231 22.28 25.15 12.44
C ASP A 231 22.35 25.05 13.96
N THR A 232 21.38 24.40 14.59
CA THR A 232 21.36 24.23 16.06
C THR A 232 22.36 23.18 16.49
N SER A 233 22.31 21.99 15.89
CA SER A 233 23.16 20.84 16.26
C SER A 233 24.52 20.84 15.56
N LYS A 234 24.68 21.66 14.50
CA LYS A 234 25.88 21.73 13.62
C LYS A 234 26.21 20.38 12.95
N GLU A 235 25.19 19.59 12.68
CA GLU A 235 25.27 18.31 11.96
C GLU A 235 24.16 18.23 10.92
N TYR A 236 24.23 17.21 10.05
CA TYR A 236 23.20 16.89 9.07
C TYR A 236 22.28 15.82 9.62
N TYR A 237 20.96 15.94 9.38
CA TYR A 237 20.01 14.85 9.58
C TYR A 237 19.58 14.25 8.25
N LEU A 238 19.28 12.96 8.27
CA LEU A 238 18.77 12.22 7.11
C LEU A 238 17.29 12.47 6.91
N HIS A 239 16.88 12.67 5.64
CA HIS A 239 15.48 12.73 5.22
C HIS A 239 15.35 12.14 3.81
N TYR A 240 14.83 10.94 3.67
CA TYR A 240 14.65 10.34 2.33
C TYR A 240 13.59 11.07 1.49
N PHE A 241 12.68 11.79 2.14
CA PHE A 241 11.60 12.58 1.53
C PHE A 241 11.83 14.09 1.70
N ALA A 242 10.81 14.85 2.11
CA ALA A 242 10.97 16.29 2.29
C ALA A 242 11.94 16.62 3.44
N VAL A 243 12.56 17.81 3.35
CA VAL A 243 13.40 18.37 4.44
C VAL A 243 12.65 18.35 5.78
N LYS A 244 11.32 18.53 5.75
CA LYS A 244 10.45 18.50 6.94
C LYS A 244 10.06 17.08 7.41
N GLN A 245 10.66 16.02 6.84
CA GLN A 245 10.39 14.63 7.17
C GLN A 245 11.68 13.90 7.59
N PRO A 246 12.27 14.23 8.78
CA PRO A 246 13.47 13.55 9.26
C PRO A 246 13.23 12.07 9.52
N ASP A 247 14.16 11.24 9.03
CA ASP A 247 14.09 9.78 9.12
C ASP A 247 14.39 9.27 10.53
N LEU A 248 13.56 8.35 11.01
CA LEU A 248 13.72 7.67 12.29
C LEU A 248 14.85 6.63 12.24
N ASN A 249 15.54 6.48 13.36
CA ASN A 249 16.58 5.49 13.56
C ASN A 249 16.02 4.20 14.19
N TRP A 250 15.58 3.26 13.35
CA TRP A 250 15.03 1.97 13.82
C TRP A 250 16.06 1.03 14.46
N ASP A 251 17.38 1.27 14.30
CA ASP A 251 18.40 0.54 15.07
C ASP A 251 18.26 0.81 16.56
N ASN A 252 17.68 1.97 16.93
CA ASN A 252 17.37 2.29 18.31
C ASN A 252 16.08 1.56 18.79
N PRO A 253 16.18 0.62 19.76
CA PRO A 253 15.01 -0.12 20.23
C PRO A 253 13.93 0.77 20.88
N LYS A 254 14.29 1.95 21.38
CA LYS A 254 13.31 2.89 21.93
C LYS A 254 12.40 3.46 20.84
N VAL A 255 12.93 3.68 19.63
CA VAL A 255 12.13 4.10 18.46
C VAL A 255 11.11 3.02 18.13
N ARG A 256 11.53 1.76 18.04
CA ARG A 256 10.63 0.63 17.76
C ARG A 256 9.51 0.53 18.82
N GLU A 257 9.86 0.62 20.11
CA GLU A 257 8.85 0.55 21.19
C GLU A 257 7.86 1.71 21.15
N GLU A 258 8.30 2.91 20.85
CA GLU A 258 7.39 4.06 20.68
C GLU A 258 6.43 3.84 19.49
N VAL A 259 6.93 3.36 18.35
CA VAL A 259 6.07 3.01 17.19
C VAL A 259 5.10 1.89 17.57
N PHE A 260 5.55 0.83 18.24
CA PHE A 260 4.65 -0.25 18.69
C PHE A 260 3.61 0.24 19.70
N SER A 261 3.97 1.20 20.55
CA SER A 261 3.02 1.86 21.46
C SER A 261 1.96 2.68 20.73
N LEU A 262 2.32 3.33 19.61
CA LEU A 262 1.36 4.03 18.74
C LEU A 262 0.41 3.02 18.06
N MET A 263 0.94 1.92 17.55
CA MET A 263 0.14 0.86 16.92
C MET A 263 -0.88 0.28 17.91
N ARG A 264 -0.44 -0.11 19.11
CA ARG A 264 -1.34 -0.59 20.18
C ARG A 264 -2.43 0.41 20.52
N PHE A 265 -2.08 1.70 20.63
CA PHE A 265 -3.06 2.75 20.92
C PHE A 265 -4.23 2.78 19.93
N TRP A 266 -3.94 2.65 18.62
CA TRP A 266 -4.98 2.66 17.59
C TRP A 266 -5.75 1.33 17.50
N LEU A 267 -5.06 0.20 17.66
CA LEU A 267 -5.70 -1.13 17.70
C LEU A 267 -6.63 -1.27 18.91
N ASP A 268 -6.19 -0.83 20.11
CA ASP A 268 -7.01 -0.79 21.33
C ASP A 268 -8.22 0.14 21.18
N LYS A 269 -8.09 1.21 20.39
CA LYS A 269 -9.19 2.10 20.04
C LYS A 269 -10.20 1.41 19.10
N GLY A 270 -9.80 0.33 18.44
CA GLY A 270 -10.64 -0.50 17.59
C GLY A 270 -10.48 -0.31 16.10
N VAL A 271 -9.34 0.25 15.67
CA VAL A 271 -8.88 0.18 14.29
C VAL A 271 -8.51 -1.26 13.95
N ASP A 272 -8.76 -1.71 12.73
CA ASP A 272 -8.61 -3.10 12.32
C ASP A 272 -7.28 -3.37 11.59
N GLY A 273 -6.35 -2.42 11.57
CA GLY A 273 -5.03 -2.62 10.98
C GLY A 273 -4.38 -1.38 10.38
N PHE A 274 -3.31 -1.61 9.63
CA PHE A 274 -2.46 -0.53 9.12
C PHE A 274 -2.08 -0.72 7.65
N ARG A 275 -2.11 0.38 6.91
CA ARG A 275 -1.28 0.56 5.71
C ARG A 275 0.03 1.21 6.16
N MET A 276 1.15 0.58 5.91
CA MET A 276 2.46 1.01 6.41
C MET A 276 3.23 1.72 5.31
N ASP A 277 3.37 3.04 5.50
CA ASP A 277 4.03 3.93 4.58
C ASP A 277 5.52 3.58 4.43
N VAL A 278 5.98 3.40 3.19
CA VAL A 278 7.36 3.08 2.80
C VAL A 278 8.11 2.16 3.77
N ILE A 279 7.41 1.15 4.29
CA ILE A 279 7.90 0.30 5.39
C ILE A 279 9.27 -0.35 5.14
N PRO A 280 9.69 -0.69 3.90
CA PRO A 280 11.02 -1.22 3.67
C PRO A 280 12.16 -0.26 4.03
N PHE A 281 11.87 1.05 4.08
CA PHE A 281 12.89 2.08 4.33
C PHE A 281 13.25 2.25 5.82
N VAL A 282 12.54 1.60 6.74
CA VAL A 282 12.85 1.69 8.19
C VAL A 282 14.23 1.13 8.53
N SER A 283 14.70 0.10 7.82
CA SER A 283 16.04 -0.44 7.97
C SER A 283 17.02 0.26 7.04
N LYS A 284 18.02 0.94 7.59
CA LYS A 284 19.01 1.68 6.81
C LYS A 284 20.24 0.83 6.50
N GLN A 285 20.95 1.16 5.42
CA GLN A 285 22.24 0.55 5.11
C GLN A 285 23.28 0.89 6.19
N PRO A 286 24.03 -0.10 6.73
CA PRO A 286 25.04 0.14 7.74
C PRO A 286 26.09 1.15 7.26
N GLY A 287 26.37 2.16 8.08
CA GLY A 287 27.35 3.19 7.77
C GLY A 287 26.93 4.19 6.68
N LEU A 288 25.80 3.97 6.00
CA LEU A 288 25.27 4.84 4.94
C LEU A 288 26.35 5.17 3.87
N PRO A 289 26.86 4.17 3.13
CA PRO A 289 27.94 4.36 2.16
C PRO A 289 27.49 5.22 0.97
N GLU A 290 28.47 5.82 0.25
CA GLU A 290 28.18 6.50 -1.03
C GLU A 290 27.49 5.54 -2.01
N LEU A 291 26.48 6.03 -2.72
CA LEU A 291 25.84 5.30 -3.82
C LEU A 291 26.73 5.32 -5.05
N THR A 292 26.86 4.16 -5.69
CA THR A 292 27.48 4.05 -7.01
C THR A 292 26.61 4.72 -8.09
N ALA A 293 27.20 5.00 -9.26
CA ALA A 293 26.44 5.54 -10.39
C ALA A 293 25.28 4.64 -10.84
N GLU A 294 25.39 3.34 -10.63
CA GLU A 294 24.31 2.39 -10.89
C GLU A 294 23.18 2.50 -9.85
N GLN A 295 23.52 2.51 -8.57
CA GLN A 295 22.57 2.68 -7.48
C GLN A 295 21.84 4.02 -7.53
N MET A 296 22.50 5.07 -8.02
CA MET A 296 21.89 6.40 -8.23
C MET A 296 20.75 6.39 -9.28
N ARG A 297 20.66 5.36 -10.14
CA ARG A 297 19.53 5.22 -11.08
C ARG A 297 18.26 4.72 -10.42
N ASN A 298 18.41 3.96 -9.32
CA ASN A 298 17.30 3.47 -8.50
C ASN A 298 17.68 3.48 -7.02
N PRO A 299 17.77 4.65 -6.38
CA PRO A 299 18.16 4.76 -4.97
C PRO A 299 17.16 4.09 -4.04
N GLY A 300 15.86 4.05 -4.40
CA GLY A 300 14.82 3.38 -3.64
C GLY A 300 15.10 1.90 -3.37
N ALA A 301 15.70 1.18 -4.33
CA ALA A 301 16.10 -0.21 -4.13
C ALA A 301 17.20 -0.35 -3.04
N VAL A 302 18.09 0.63 -2.93
CA VAL A 302 19.11 0.66 -1.87
C VAL A 302 18.48 1.01 -0.53
N TYR A 303 17.55 1.97 -0.50
CA TYR A 303 16.85 2.39 0.72
C TYR A 303 15.98 1.26 1.29
N ALA A 304 15.44 0.40 0.42
CA ALA A 304 14.63 -0.76 0.80
C ALA A 304 15.44 -2.01 1.17
N SER A 305 16.77 -2.00 1.02
CA SER A 305 17.62 -3.18 1.19
C SER A 305 18.40 -3.22 2.52
N GLY A 306 17.93 -2.50 3.53
CA GLY A 306 18.54 -2.51 4.86
C GLY A 306 18.50 -3.91 5.50
N PRO A 307 19.60 -4.35 6.17
CA PRO A 307 19.77 -5.75 6.56
C PRO A 307 18.87 -6.21 7.72
N HIS A 308 18.27 -5.28 8.47
CA HIS A 308 17.45 -5.59 9.65
C HIS A 308 15.94 -5.52 9.39
N LEU A 309 15.52 -5.34 8.13
CA LEU A 309 14.10 -5.16 7.79
C LEU A 309 13.23 -6.32 8.32
N GLN A 310 13.60 -7.57 7.99
CA GLN A 310 12.84 -8.75 8.41
C GLN A 310 12.84 -8.91 9.93
N GLU A 311 13.96 -8.61 10.60
CA GLU A 311 14.04 -8.64 12.08
C GLU A 311 13.03 -7.65 12.70
N TYR A 312 12.95 -6.44 12.16
CA TYR A 312 12.03 -5.41 12.66
C TYR A 312 10.57 -5.76 12.40
N LEU A 313 10.25 -6.29 11.21
CA LEU A 313 8.89 -6.72 10.88
C LEU A 313 8.45 -7.92 11.71
N GLN A 314 9.32 -8.91 11.93
CA GLN A 314 9.05 -10.05 12.81
C GLN A 314 8.87 -9.60 14.26
N GLN A 315 9.67 -8.61 14.73
CA GLN A 315 9.48 -8.02 16.04
C GLN A 315 8.12 -7.32 16.14
N MET A 316 7.75 -6.51 15.14
CA MET A 316 6.47 -5.82 15.07
C MET A 316 5.30 -6.82 15.10
N ASN A 317 5.39 -7.88 14.31
CA ASN A 317 4.37 -8.93 14.30
C ASN A 317 4.25 -9.60 15.67
N ARG A 318 5.36 -10.09 16.22
CA ARG A 318 5.37 -10.77 17.51
C ARG A 318 4.86 -9.90 18.66
N ASP A 319 5.26 -8.62 18.70
CA ASP A 319 5.03 -7.74 19.84
C ASP A 319 3.71 -6.95 19.72
N VAL A 320 3.15 -6.83 18.49
CA VAL A 320 1.90 -6.10 18.22
C VAL A 320 0.94 -6.90 17.36
N LEU A 321 1.18 -7.07 16.05
CA LEU A 321 0.16 -7.52 15.08
C LEU A 321 -0.45 -8.87 15.46
N SER A 322 0.35 -9.85 15.88
CA SER A 322 -0.15 -11.18 16.29
C SER A 322 -1.07 -11.19 17.53
N LYS A 323 -1.27 -10.05 18.18
CA LYS A 323 -2.14 -9.92 19.37
C LYS A 323 -3.56 -9.46 19.01
N TYR A 324 -3.79 -9.10 17.75
CA TYR A 324 -5.06 -8.54 17.26
C TYR A 324 -5.54 -9.33 16.03
N ASP A 325 -6.84 -9.24 15.71
CA ASP A 325 -7.40 -9.70 14.43
C ASP A 325 -7.29 -8.56 13.41
N ASP A 326 -6.07 -8.27 13.01
CA ASP A 326 -5.72 -7.11 12.21
C ASP A 326 -5.31 -7.46 10.76
N MET A 327 -5.16 -6.42 9.96
CA MET A 327 -4.63 -6.45 8.60
C MET A 327 -3.43 -5.51 8.50
N SER A 328 -2.35 -6.00 7.93
CA SER A 328 -1.17 -5.18 7.64
C SER A 328 -0.83 -5.22 6.16
N VAL A 329 -0.83 -4.06 5.50
CA VAL A 329 -0.38 -3.90 4.12
C VAL A 329 0.77 -2.91 4.07
N GLY A 330 1.92 -3.34 3.54
CA GLY A 330 3.12 -2.51 3.41
C GLY A 330 3.19 -1.81 2.05
N GLU A 331 3.47 -0.52 2.04
CA GLU A 331 3.94 0.13 0.81
C GLU A 331 5.39 -0.28 0.56
N ALA A 332 5.61 -1.08 -0.51
CA ALA A 332 6.88 -1.75 -0.75
C ALA A 332 7.71 -1.08 -1.86
N ALA A 333 7.85 0.24 -1.81
CA ALA A 333 8.73 0.96 -2.73
C ALA A 333 10.17 0.39 -2.69
N GLY A 334 10.73 0.08 -3.86
CA GLY A 334 12.09 -0.45 -3.99
C GLY A 334 12.23 -1.98 -3.80
N ILE A 335 11.17 -2.67 -3.42
CA ILE A 335 11.11 -4.15 -3.34
C ILE A 335 10.71 -4.70 -4.71
N THR A 336 11.42 -5.75 -5.17
CA THR A 336 11.06 -6.47 -6.40
C THR A 336 10.02 -7.55 -6.11
N LEU A 337 9.38 -8.04 -7.16
CA LEU A 337 8.42 -9.15 -7.03
C LEU A 337 9.07 -10.40 -6.42
N GLU A 338 10.31 -10.72 -6.78
CA GLU A 338 11.04 -11.87 -6.25
C GLU A 338 11.36 -11.73 -4.74
N GLN A 339 11.42 -10.51 -4.24
CA GLN A 339 11.61 -10.22 -2.81
C GLN A 339 10.28 -10.24 -2.03
N THR A 340 9.14 -10.10 -2.70
CA THR A 340 7.80 -10.06 -2.08
C THR A 340 7.57 -11.19 -1.07
N PRO A 341 7.89 -12.48 -1.38
CA PRO A 341 7.72 -13.56 -0.41
C PRO A 341 8.50 -13.38 0.89
N SER A 342 9.60 -12.62 0.87
CA SER A 342 10.35 -12.35 2.10
C SER A 342 9.61 -11.45 3.10
N LEU A 343 8.51 -10.82 2.68
CA LEU A 343 7.70 -9.90 3.48
C LEU A 343 6.30 -10.43 3.80
N VAL A 344 5.74 -11.29 2.93
CA VAL A 344 4.31 -11.69 3.00
C VAL A 344 4.08 -13.19 3.13
N ASP A 345 5.13 -14.05 3.12
CA ASP A 345 5.00 -15.47 3.42
C ASP A 345 4.49 -15.64 4.85
N ASP A 346 3.30 -16.23 5.02
CA ASP A 346 2.61 -16.36 6.31
C ASP A 346 3.42 -17.12 7.37
N ARG A 347 4.37 -17.97 6.94
CA ARG A 347 5.29 -18.73 7.81
C ARG A 347 6.39 -17.85 8.41
N ARG A 348 6.61 -16.66 7.86
CA ARG A 348 7.65 -15.73 8.33
C ARG A 348 7.14 -14.80 9.44
N HIS A 349 5.81 -14.66 9.57
CA HIS A 349 5.19 -13.80 10.57
C HIS A 349 5.68 -12.34 10.46
N GLU A 350 5.53 -11.74 9.28
CA GLU A 350 5.86 -10.35 8.99
C GLU A 350 4.58 -9.57 8.65
N LEU A 351 4.36 -9.23 7.38
CA LEU A 351 3.15 -8.53 6.91
C LEU A 351 2.14 -9.51 6.28
N ASN A 352 0.88 -9.08 6.17
CA ASN A 352 -0.13 -9.88 5.48
C ASN A 352 -0.02 -9.72 3.96
N GLU A 353 0.23 -8.52 3.47
CA GLU A 353 0.35 -8.19 2.05
C GLU A 353 1.18 -6.91 1.85
N ILE A 354 1.59 -6.65 0.60
CA ILE A 354 2.27 -5.42 0.22
C ILE A 354 1.72 -4.88 -1.09
N PHE A 355 1.83 -3.57 -1.29
CA PHE A 355 1.65 -2.92 -2.58
C PHE A 355 2.90 -3.09 -3.43
N ASN A 356 2.79 -3.83 -4.54
CA ASN A 356 3.78 -3.88 -5.59
C ASN A 356 3.46 -2.80 -6.64
N PHE A 357 4.48 -2.06 -7.10
CA PHE A 357 4.27 -0.90 -7.96
C PHE A 357 4.40 -1.19 -9.46
N ASP A 358 4.63 -2.42 -9.87
CA ASP A 358 4.94 -2.75 -11.27
C ASP A 358 3.83 -2.30 -12.22
N ALA A 359 2.56 -2.53 -11.89
CA ALA A 359 1.43 -2.13 -12.73
C ALA A 359 1.27 -0.61 -12.81
N VAL A 360 1.23 0.09 -11.66
CA VAL A 360 0.98 1.55 -11.61
C VAL A 360 2.15 2.39 -12.14
N ARG A 361 3.30 1.77 -12.39
CA ARG A 361 4.49 2.42 -12.97
C ARG A 361 4.71 2.13 -14.44
N LEU A 362 3.86 1.35 -15.10
CA LEU A 362 3.98 1.02 -16.52
C LEU A 362 4.02 2.26 -17.43
N ASN A 363 3.36 3.32 -17.05
CA ASN A 363 3.25 4.55 -17.83
C ASN A 363 4.34 5.58 -17.55
N ARG A 364 5.44 5.20 -16.84
CA ARG A 364 6.50 6.15 -16.48
C ARG A 364 7.91 5.58 -16.60
N ASP A 365 8.83 6.42 -17.03
CA ASP A 365 10.29 6.24 -16.96
C ASP A 365 10.87 7.40 -16.14
N GLY A 366 11.13 7.16 -14.87
CA GLY A 366 11.43 8.23 -13.91
C GLY A 366 10.29 9.24 -13.83
N ARG A 367 10.58 10.51 -14.20
CA ARG A 367 9.57 11.60 -14.26
C ARG A 367 9.04 11.85 -15.66
N ARG A 368 9.18 10.91 -16.58
CA ARG A 368 8.68 11.02 -17.96
C ARG A 368 7.53 10.07 -18.18
N PHE A 369 6.47 10.57 -18.77
CA PHE A 369 5.37 9.73 -19.25
C PHE A 369 5.83 8.90 -20.45
N VAL A 370 5.51 7.61 -20.42
CA VAL A 370 5.70 6.66 -21.51
C VAL A 370 4.41 5.87 -21.74
N THR A 371 4.20 5.47 -23.00
CA THR A 371 3.06 4.59 -23.32
C THR A 371 3.39 3.15 -22.94
N TRP A 372 2.39 2.44 -22.46
CA TRP A 372 2.47 1.02 -22.16
C TRP A 372 1.66 0.17 -23.15
N THR A 373 1.85 -1.13 -23.12
CA THR A 373 1.12 -2.09 -23.97
C THR A 373 0.41 -3.12 -23.10
N LEU A 374 -0.72 -3.66 -23.59
CA LEU A 374 -1.48 -4.68 -22.86
C LEU A 374 -0.65 -5.94 -22.52
N PRO A 375 0.22 -6.47 -23.39
CA PRO A 375 1.11 -7.58 -23.03
C PRO A 375 2.01 -7.27 -21.82
N GLN A 376 2.46 -6.02 -21.63
CA GLN A 376 3.25 -5.65 -20.45
C GLN A 376 2.41 -5.73 -19.15
N LEU A 377 1.17 -5.23 -19.18
CA LEU A 377 0.26 -5.33 -18.03
C LEU A 377 -0.06 -6.80 -17.68
N LYS A 378 -0.38 -7.61 -18.69
CA LYS A 378 -0.66 -9.05 -18.52
C LYS A 378 0.54 -9.81 -17.95
N ALA A 379 1.75 -9.51 -18.44
CA ALA A 379 2.97 -10.12 -17.97
C ALA A 379 3.20 -9.91 -16.46
N ILE A 380 2.83 -8.74 -15.92
CA ILE A 380 2.92 -8.46 -14.49
C ILE A 380 2.05 -9.44 -13.69
N TYR A 381 0.74 -9.52 -13.98
CA TYR A 381 -0.16 -10.41 -13.23
C TYR A 381 0.16 -11.90 -13.42
N THR A 382 0.63 -12.29 -14.61
CA THR A 382 1.12 -13.64 -14.86
C THR A 382 2.36 -13.94 -14.01
N ARG A 383 3.30 -13.00 -13.94
CA ARG A 383 4.50 -13.15 -13.14
C ARG A 383 4.19 -13.20 -11.63
N HIS A 384 3.25 -12.39 -11.14
CA HIS A 384 2.76 -12.47 -9.77
C HIS A 384 2.20 -13.87 -9.45
N ALA A 385 1.40 -14.42 -10.36
CA ALA A 385 0.84 -15.76 -10.17
C ALA A 385 1.90 -16.89 -10.21
N GLU A 386 3.03 -16.68 -10.89
CA GLU A 386 4.15 -17.63 -10.93
C GLU A 386 5.05 -17.56 -9.70
N VAL A 387 5.31 -16.35 -9.18
CA VAL A 387 6.24 -16.13 -8.07
C VAL A 387 5.57 -16.35 -6.72
N LEU A 388 4.35 -15.85 -6.55
CA LEU A 388 3.64 -15.93 -5.27
C LEU A 388 3.00 -17.30 -5.07
N THR A 389 3.36 -17.96 -3.97
CA THR A 389 2.91 -19.31 -3.58
C THR A 389 1.55 -19.28 -2.86
N LYS A 390 1.14 -20.40 -2.27
CA LYS A 390 -0.06 -20.47 -1.41
C LYS A 390 0.16 -19.89 -0.02
N HIS A 391 1.40 -19.57 0.33
CA HIS A 391 1.78 -18.90 1.57
C HIS A 391 1.89 -17.37 1.43
N ASP A 392 1.81 -16.87 0.17
CA ASP A 392 1.94 -15.46 -0.14
C ASP A 392 0.58 -14.90 -0.57
N TRP A 393 0.33 -13.62 -0.26
CA TRP A 393 -0.88 -12.98 -0.72
C TRP A 393 -0.56 -11.66 -1.44
N ASP A 394 -1.35 -11.36 -2.47
CA ASP A 394 -1.14 -10.23 -3.37
C ASP A 394 -2.17 -9.13 -3.13
N THR A 395 -1.84 -7.91 -3.56
CA THR A 395 -2.77 -6.80 -3.70
C THR A 395 -3.07 -6.54 -5.17
N VAL A 396 -4.28 -6.08 -5.48
CA VAL A 396 -4.65 -5.66 -6.83
C VAL A 396 -5.12 -4.21 -6.79
N PHE A 397 -4.37 -3.31 -7.41
CA PHE A 397 -4.71 -1.89 -7.50
C PHE A 397 -4.11 -1.27 -8.76
N LEU A 398 -4.73 -0.23 -9.30
CA LEU A 398 -4.25 0.54 -10.44
C LEU A 398 -4.27 2.05 -10.19
N SER A 399 -4.77 2.49 -9.04
CA SER A 399 -4.81 3.88 -8.60
C SER A 399 -4.69 3.97 -7.09
N ASN A 400 -4.26 5.10 -6.59
CA ASN A 400 -4.28 5.53 -5.20
C ASN A 400 -4.05 7.05 -5.15
N HIS A 401 -3.86 7.62 -3.97
CA HIS A 401 -3.59 9.05 -3.77
C HIS A 401 -2.25 9.55 -4.34
N ASP A 402 -1.35 8.65 -4.77
CA ASP A 402 -0.04 8.95 -5.37
C ASP A 402 0.07 8.58 -6.85
N ASN A 403 -1.01 8.07 -7.43
CA ASN A 403 -1.07 7.71 -8.84
C ASN A 403 -2.29 8.37 -9.50
N PRO A 404 -2.21 8.73 -10.78
CA PRO A 404 -3.32 9.40 -11.47
C PRO A 404 -4.57 8.52 -11.56
N ARG A 405 -5.68 9.10 -12.02
CA ARG A 405 -6.97 8.41 -12.14
C ARG A 405 -6.87 7.18 -13.04
N ILE A 406 -7.46 6.07 -12.59
CA ILE A 406 -7.36 4.77 -13.24
C ILE A 406 -7.84 4.80 -14.70
N VAL A 407 -8.99 5.44 -14.97
CA VAL A 407 -9.56 5.47 -16.32
C VAL A 407 -8.72 6.28 -17.30
N SER A 408 -8.06 7.35 -16.83
CA SER A 408 -7.15 8.16 -17.66
C SER A 408 -5.79 7.51 -17.89
N SER A 409 -5.38 6.56 -17.01
CA SER A 409 -4.08 5.88 -17.09
C SER A 409 -4.13 4.55 -17.82
N PHE A 410 -5.20 3.80 -17.64
CA PHE A 410 -5.34 2.41 -18.11
C PHE A 410 -6.58 2.18 -18.99
N GLY A 411 -7.51 3.12 -19.03
CA GLY A 411 -8.73 3.08 -19.81
C GLY A 411 -8.71 4.05 -21.00
N ASP A 412 -9.90 4.45 -21.37
CA ASP A 412 -10.18 5.49 -22.36
C ASP A 412 -11.15 6.49 -21.72
N ASP A 413 -10.66 7.67 -21.36
CA ASP A 413 -11.43 8.70 -20.66
C ASP A 413 -12.20 9.64 -21.59
N SER A 414 -12.29 9.30 -22.88
CA SER A 414 -13.16 9.98 -23.83
C SER A 414 -14.65 9.82 -23.45
N ASP A 415 -15.48 10.76 -23.85
CA ASP A 415 -16.92 10.71 -23.61
C ASP A 415 -17.56 9.41 -24.15
N GLN A 416 -16.99 8.83 -25.22
CA GLN A 416 -17.50 7.62 -25.86
C GLN A 416 -17.24 6.37 -25.05
N PHE A 417 -16.06 6.23 -24.43
CA PHE A 417 -15.61 4.97 -23.86
C PHE A 417 -15.33 5.01 -22.36
N ARG A 418 -15.33 6.17 -21.72
CA ARG A 418 -15.04 6.32 -20.28
C ARG A 418 -15.83 5.33 -19.40
N VAL A 419 -17.12 5.24 -19.60
CA VAL A 419 -17.99 4.36 -18.79
C VAL A 419 -17.66 2.90 -19.04
N LEU A 420 -17.42 2.52 -20.28
CA LEU A 420 -17.13 1.12 -20.66
C LEU A 420 -15.76 0.68 -20.20
N SER A 421 -14.73 1.52 -20.41
CA SER A 421 -13.37 1.23 -19.99
C SER A 421 -13.24 1.22 -18.45
N ALA A 422 -13.90 2.14 -17.73
CA ALA A 422 -13.92 2.11 -16.27
C ALA A 422 -14.55 0.80 -15.73
N LYS A 423 -15.69 0.37 -16.26
CA LYS A 423 -16.31 -0.91 -15.88
C LYS A 423 -15.42 -2.12 -16.20
N LEU A 424 -14.69 -2.08 -17.32
CA LEU A 424 -13.72 -3.11 -17.66
C LEU A 424 -12.60 -3.17 -16.63
N LEU A 425 -12.04 -2.02 -16.23
CA LEU A 425 -10.98 -1.93 -15.23
C LEU A 425 -11.45 -2.42 -13.85
N GLU A 426 -12.66 -2.05 -13.42
CA GLU A 426 -13.29 -2.58 -12.20
C GLU A 426 -13.47 -4.11 -12.27
N THR A 427 -13.87 -4.65 -13.44
CA THR A 427 -13.97 -6.09 -13.62
C THR A 427 -12.61 -6.77 -13.46
N MET A 428 -11.57 -6.22 -14.04
CA MET A 428 -10.22 -6.74 -13.91
C MET A 428 -9.76 -6.71 -12.45
N LEU A 429 -9.87 -5.57 -11.76
CA LEU A 429 -9.50 -5.43 -10.34
C LEU A 429 -10.19 -6.47 -9.45
N LEU A 430 -11.50 -6.64 -9.62
CA LEU A 430 -12.32 -7.48 -8.74
C LEU A 430 -12.30 -8.97 -9.11
N THR A 431 -11.70 -9.36 -10.24
CA THR A 431 -11.64 -10.77 -10.67
C THR A 431 -10.22 -11.34 -10.71
N LEU A 432 -9.17 -10.51 -10.67
CA LEU A 432 -7.80 -10.96 -10.49
C LEU A 432 -7.56 -11.54 -9.08
N ARG A 433 -6.44 -12.25 -8.89
CA ARG A 433 -6.07 -12.86 -7.60
C ARG A 433 -5.42 -11.82 -6.69
N GLY A 434 -5.93 -11.67 -5.49
CA GLY A 434 -5.43 -10.75 -4.46
C GLY A 434 -6.54 -9.93 -3.83
N THR A 435 -6.19 -9.11 -2.84
CA THR A 435 -7.10 -8.15 -2.23
C THR A 435 -7.24 -6.93 -3.13
N PRO A 436 -8.43 -6.61 -3.65
CA PRO A 436 -8.64 -5.44 -4.50
C PRO A 436 -8.74 -4.16 -3.68
N TYR A 437 -8.08 -3.10 -4.17
CA TYR A 437 -8.13 -1.76 -3.62
C TYR A 437 -8.74 -0.81 -4.65
N ILE A 438 -9.82 -0.14 -4.28
CA ILE A 438 -10.52 0.88 -5.05
C ILE A 438 -10.18 2.23 -4.42
N TYR A 439 -9.76 3.19 -5.22
CA TYR A 439 -9.51 4.54 -4.76
C TYR A 439 -10.74 5.42 -4.97
N GLN A 440 -11.02 6.33 -4.01
CA GLN A 440 -12.17 7.25 -4.10
C GLN A 440 -12.29 7.90 -5.49
N GLY A 441 -13.44 7.73 -6.14
CA GLY A 441 -13.75 8.25 -7.46
C GLY A 441 -13.53 7.29 -8.63
N ASP A 442 -12.87 6.15 -8.42
CA ASP A 442 -12.73 5.11 -9.47
C ASP A 442 -14.10 4.55 -9.82
N GLU A 443 -14.97 4.33 -8.83
CA GLU A 443 -16.35 3.88 -8.96
C GLU A 443 -17.28 4.88 -9.70
N LEU A 444 -16.79 6.11 -9.91
CA LEU A 444 -17.46 7.14 -10.73
C LEU A 444 -16.82 7.30 -12.12
N GLY A 445 -15.68 6.68 -12.35
CA GLY A 445 -14.84 6.93 -13.51
C GLY A 445 -14.36 8.38 -13.57
N MET A 446 -13.93 8.95 -12.43
CA MET A 446 -13.31 10.27 -12.39
C MET A 446 -12.04 10.28 -13.21
N THR A 447 -11.81 11.38 -13.96
CA THR A 447 -10.67 11.53 -14.87
C THR A 447 -9.60 12.45 -14.30
N ASN A 448 -8.42 12.45 -14.91
CA ASN A 448 -7.37 13.42 -14.62
C ASN A 448 -7.86 14.86 -14.81
N TYR A 449 -7.29 15.77 -14.03
CA TYR A 449 -7.63 17.19 -14.10
C TYR A 449 -6.80 17.89 -15.20
N PRO A 450 -7.40 18.81 -15.99
CA PRO A 450 -6.70 19.53 -17.06
C PRO A 450 -5.84 20.69 -16.54
N PHE A 451 -4.84 20.40 -15.69
CA PHE A 451 -3.90 21.38 -15.16
C PHE A 451 -3.19 22.18 -16.27
N LYS A 452 -2.98 23.48 -16.06
CA LYS A 452 -2.42 24.38 -17.07
C LYS A 452 -1.01 24.87 -16.73
N THR A 453 -0.74 25.12 -15.46
CA THR A 453 0.51 25.71 -14.99
C THR A 453 0.99 25.00 -13.74
N ILE A 454 2.25 25.14 -13.40
CA ILE A 454 2.80 24.58 -12.14
C ILE A 454 2.09 25.13 -10.89
N ARG A 455 1.49 26.31 -10.96
CA ARG A 455 0.78 26.94 -9.84
C ARG A 455 -0.57 26.27 -9.52
N ASP A 456 -1.06 25.45 -10.44
CA ASP A 456 -2.31 24.70 -10.24
C ASP A 456 -2.07 23.43 -9.39
N PHE A 457 -0.81 23.02 -9.19
CA PHE A 457 -0.41 21.88 -8.41
C PHE A 457 -0.05 22.30 -6.97
N ASP A 458 -0.49 21.51 -6.00
CA ASP A 458 -0.12 21.67 -4.58
C ASP A 458 1.01 20.71 -4.18
N ASP A 459 1.18 19.62 -4.92
CA ASP A 459 2.10 18.53 -4.66
C ASP A 459 3.57 18.98 -4.58
N ILE A 460 4.23 18.68 -3.45
CA ILE A 460 5.66 18.99 -3.21
C ILE A 460 6.59 18.33 -4.24
N GLU A 461 6.26 17.11 -4.71
CA GLU A 461 7.05 16.44 -5.76
C GLU A 461 7.00 17.22 -7.07
N ALA A 462 5.80 17.67 -7.48
CA ALA A 462 5.62 18.48 -8.67
C ALA A 462 6.36 19.81 -8.57
N GLN A 463 6.26 20.51 -7.44
CA GLN A 463 6.92 21.80 -7.22
C GLN A 463 8.44 21.69 -7.19
N ASN A 464 8.99 20.72 -6.48
CA ASN A 464 10.43 20.52 -6.38
C ASN A 464 11.02 19.98 -7.69
N GLY A 465 10.35 19.06 -8.37
CA GLY A 465 10.74 18.57 -9.67
C GLY A 465 10.78 19.68 -10.72
N TYR A 466 9.80 20.62 -10.71
CA TYR A 466 9.82 21.79 -11.57
C TYR A 466 11.05 22.68 -11.32
N LYS A 467 11.34 22.96 -10.05
CA LYS A 467 12.55 23.76 -9.70
C LYS A 467 13.82 23.07 -10.16
N ASP A 468 13.91 21.77 -10.01
CA ASP A 468 15.09 20.99 -10.37
C ASP A 468 15.24 20.88 -11.89
N GLU A 469 14.23 20.32 -12.58
CA GLU A 469 14.35 19.95 -14.00
C GLU A 469 14.16 21.11 -14.95
N VAL A 470 13.24 22.05 -14.64
CA VAL A 470 12.94 23.18 -15.53
C VAL A 470 13.81 24.39 -15.22
N LEU A 471 13.90 24.79 -13.92
CA LEU A 471 14.56 26.05 -13.55
C LEU A 471 16.06 25.89 -13.29
N THR A 472 16.54 24.73 -12.80
CA THR A 472 17.95 24.56 -12.40
C THR A 472 18.76 23.81 -13.44
N ARG A 473 18.35 22.58 -13.77
CA ARG A 473 19.11 21.72 -14.70
C ARG A 473 18.75 21.92 -16.16
N HIS A 474 17.61 22.53 -16.45
CA HIS A 474 17.10 22.75 -17.82
C HIS A 474 17.03 21.46 -18.64
N THR A 475 16.70 20.33 -18.00
CA THR A 475 16.57 19.00 -18.64
C THR A 475 15.23 18.83 -19.34
N MET A 476 14.26 19.70 -19.03
CA MET A 476 12.90 19.68 -19.59
C MET A 476 12.38 21.11 -19.77
N THR A 477 11.55 21.34 -20.80
CA THR A 477 10.81 22.60 -20.93
C THR A 477 9.61 22.62 -19.97
N GLU A 478 9.14 23.81 -19.56
CA GLU A 478 7.92 23.94 -18.73
C GLU A 478 6.73 23.23 -19.37
N ALA A 479 6.50 23.40 -20.67
CA ALA A 479 5.38 22.76 -21.37
C ALA A 479 5.44 21.24 -21.32
N ALA A 480 6.63 20.65 -21.54
CA ALA A 480 6.81 19.20 -21.45
C ALA A 480 6.67 18.69 -20.00
N TYR A 481 7.12 19.47 -19.01
CA TYR A 481 6.98 19.12 -17.60
C TYR A 481 5.50 19.09 -17.16
N ILE A 482 4.73 20.14 -17.51
CA ILE A 482 3.29 20.21 -17.22
C ILE A 482 2.53 19.07 -17.93
N GLU A 483 2.89 18.75 -19.17
CA GLU A 483 2.27 17.64 -19.90
C GLU A 483 2.52 16.29 -19.21
N ASN A 484 3.75 16.02 -18.76
CA ASN A 484 4.03 14.84 -17.95
C ASN A 484 3.20 14.81 -16.65
N LEU A 485 3.06 15.94 -15.95
CA LEU A 485 2.26 16.01 -14.73
C LEU A 485 0.76 15.79 -14.99
N ARG A 486 0.22 16.19 -16.14
CA ARG A 486 -1.17 15.88 -16.52
C ARG A 486 -1.43 14.37 -16.61
N HIS A 487 -0.42 13.59 -17.00
CA HIS A 487 -0.52 12.14 -17.09
C HIS A 487 -0.14 11.43 -15.79
N MET A 488 0.83 11.93 -15.03
CA MET A 488 1.45 11.18 -13.95
C MET A 488 1.40 11.87 -12.58
N GLY A 489 1.04 13.17 -12.53
CA GLY A 489 1.08 13.96 -11.29
C GLY A 489 0.07 13.44 -10.25
N ARG A 490 0.50 13.41 -8.99
CA ARG A 490 -0.29 12.93 -7.85
C ARG A 490 -1.59 13.72 -7.65
N ASP A 491 -1.58 15.02 -7.94
CA ASP A 491 -2.76 15.88 -7.75
C ASP A 491 -3.94 15.53 -8.66
N ASN A 492 -3.75 14.74 -9.72
CA ASN A 492 -4.85 14.22 -10.53
C ASN A 492 -5.84 13.39 -9.68
N SER A 493 -5.34 12.55 -8.81
CA SER A 493 -6.14 11.73 -7.90
C SER A 493 -6.55 12.48 -6.63
N ARG A 494 -5.85 13.58 -6.29
CA ARG A 494 -6.13 14.40 -5.11
C ARG A 494 -7.20 15.47 -5.33
N THR A 495 -7.69 15.63 -6.57
CA THR A 495 -8.86 16.48 -6.85
C THR A 495 -10.06 16.03 -6.02
N PRO A 496 -10.88 16.99 -5.49
CA PRO A 496 -12.02 16.67 -4.65
C PRO A 496 -13.03 15.72 -5.30
N MET A 497 -13.59 14.83 -4.48
CA MET A 497 -14.65 13.89 -4.86
C MET A 497 -15.87 14.64 -5.40
N GLN A 498 -16.47 14.13 -6.47
CA GLN A 498 -17.60 14.72 -7.17
C GLN A 498 -18.91 14.07 -6.68
N TRP A 499 -19.60 14.73 -5.73
CA TRP A 499 -20.81 14.18 -5.12
C TRP A 499 -22.09 14.45 -5.91
N ASP A 500 -22.19 15.64 -6.50
CA ASP A 500 -23.35 16.05 -7.29
C ASP A 500 -23.01 17.15 -8.31
N SER A 501 -24.01 17.62 -9.07
CA SER A 501 -23.84 18.66 -10.09
C SER A 501 -23.90 20.10 -9.57
N THR A 502 -23.99 20.30 -8.24
CA THR A 502 -23.99 21.63 -7.62
C THR A 502 -22.59 22.26 -7.60
N ALA A 503 -22.48 23.50 -7.12
CA ALA A 503 -21.19 24.19 -7.04
C ALA A 503 -20.15 23.33 -6.31
N ASN A 504 -18.90 23.37 -6.80
CA ASN A 504 -17.79 22.58 -6.30
C ASN A 504 -18.07 21.05 -6.29
N GLY A 505 -18.94 20.57 -7.19
CA GLY A 505 -19.26 19.14 -7.26
C GLY A 505 -19.95 18.60 -5.99
N GLY A 506 -20.61 19.46 -5.20
CA GLY A 506 -21.15 19.06 -3.90
C GLY A 506 -20.09 18.67 -2.86
N PHE A 507 -18.81 18.86 -3.15
CA PHE A 507 -17.72 18.56 -2.21
C PHE A 507 -17.76 19.47 -0.98
N THR A 508 -17.86 20.79 -1.20
CA THR A 508 -17.92 21.82 -0.16
C THR A 508 -19.09 22.77 -0.36
N SER A 509 -19.66 23.27 0.72
CA SER A 509 -20.58 24.42 0.72
C SER A 509 -19.85 25.76 0.69
N GLY A 510 -18.52 25.76 0.89
CA GLY A 510 -17.67 26.95 0.84
C GLY A 510 -17.42 27.45 -0.58
N THR A 511 -16.73 28.58 -0.67
CA THR A 511 -16.49 29.25 -1.94
C THR A 511 -15.32 28.65 -2.73
N LYS A 512 -14.33 28.06 -2.06
CA LYS A 512 -13.10 27.55 -2.68
C LYS A 512 -12.64 26.26 -2.01
N PRO A 513 -12.60 25.14 -2.76
CA PRO A 513 -11.92 23.92 -2.28
C PRO A 513 -10.40 24.11 -2.27
N TRP A 514 -9.69 23.32 -1.45
CA TRP A 514 -8.23 23.38 -1.32
C TRP A 514 -7.49 23.08 -2.64
N LEU A 515 -8.02 22.19 -3.45
CA LEU A 515 -7.60 21.89 -4.81
C LEU A 515 -8.83 21.98 -5.73
N ALA A 516 -8.64 22.35 -6.98
CA ALA A 516 -9.74 22.56 -7.91
C ALA A 516 -10.56 21.28 -8.17
N VAL A 517 -11.88 21.38 -8.16
CA VAL A 517 -12.78 20.29 -8.58
C VAL A 517 -12.72 20.16 -10.10
N ASN A 518 -12.62 18.93 -10.61
CA ASN A 518 -12.63 18.69 -12.05
C ASN A 518 -13.91 19.24 -12.69
N PRO A 519 -13.83 20.07 -13.73
CA PRO A 519 -15.00 20.76 -14.32
C PRO A 519 -16.06 19.80 -14.87
N ASN A 520 -15.73 18.53 -15.10
CA ASN A 520 -16.66 17.50 -15.56
C ASN A 520 -17.62 16.99 -14.45
N TYR A 521 -17.56 17.52 -13.22
CA TYR A 521 -18.44 17.12 -12.12
C TYR A 521 -19.95 17.26 -12.45
N LYS A 522 -20.29 18.07 -13.43
CA LYS A 522 -21.68 18.24 -13.86
C LYS A 522 -22.27 16.98 -14.50
N THR A 523 -21.44 16.14 -15.07
CA THR A 523 -21.81 14.89 -15.75
C THR A 523 -21.23 13.64 -15.11
N ILE A 524 -20.19 13.79 -14.29
CA ILE A 524 -19.52 12.70 -13.57
C ILE A 524 -19.65 13.00 -12.08
N ASN A 525 -20.60 12.36 -11.40
CA ASN A 525 -20.78 12.55 -9.96
C ASN A 525 -21.58 11.41 -9.30
N ALA A 526 -21.41 11.25 -8.00
CA ALA A 526 -21.99 10.17 -7.21
C ALA A 526 -23.54 10.16 -7.25
N ALA A 527 -24.18 11.33 -7.31
CA ALA A 527 -25.65 11.40 -7.33
C ALA A 527 -26.22 10.83 -8.64
N GLN A 528 -25.60 11.14 -9.77
CA GLN A 528 -26.02 10.60 -11.08
C GLN A 528 -25.68 9.11 -11.19
N GLU A 529 -24.48 8.72 -10.82
CA GLU A 529 -24.02 7.32 -10.84
C GLU A 529 -24.88 6.44 -9.92
N GLY A 530 -25.24 6.91 -8.73
CA GLY A 530 -26.10 6.17 -7.79
C GLY A 530 -27.56 6.05 -8.22
N ALA A 531 -28.05 6.91 -9.13
CA ALA A 531 -29.39 6.88 -9.66
C ALA A 531 -29.55 6.01 -10.93
N ASP A 532 -28.46 5.76 -11.66
CA ASP A 532 -28.47 4.95 -12.88
C ASP A 532 -28.09 3.48 -12.58
N PRO A 533 -28.97 2.50 -12.79
CA PRO A 533 -28.67 1.08 -12.60
C PRO A 533 -27.59 0.56 -13.56
N ASN A 534 -27.30 1.29 -14.65
CA ASN A 534 -26.28 0.96 -15.63
C ASN A 534 -24.98 1.77 -15.46
N SER A 535 -24.87 2.57 -14.40
CA SER A 535 -23.67 3.36 -14.11
C SER A 535 -22.45 2.51 -13.77
N ILE A 536 -21.29 3.16 -13.65
CA ILE A 536 -20.06 2.52 -13.16
C ILE A 536 -20.26 2.10 -11.70
N TYR A 537 -20.76 2.98 -10.84
CA TYR A 537 -21.04 2.71 -9.43
C TYR A 537 -21.95 1.48 -9.24
N SER A 538 -23.09 1.46 -9.94
CA SER A 538 -24.05 0.35 -9.84
C SER A 538 -23.48 -0.96 -10.39
N TYR A 539 -22.64 -0.90 -11.41
CA TYR A 539 -21.92 -2.05 -11.95
C TYR A 539 -20.89 -2.59 -10.96
N THR A 540 -20.05 -1.72 -10.40
CA THR A 540 -19.04 -2.08 -9.39
C THR A 540 -19.67 -2.69 -8.15
N ALA A 541 -20.79 -2.13 -7.66
CA ALA A 541 -21.53 -2.70 -6.54
C ALA A 541 -22.04 -4.14 -6.82
N ARG A 542 -22.58 -4.39 -8.03
CA ARG A 542 -22.97 -5.75 -8.43
C ARG A 542 -21.78 -6.70 -8.51
N LEU A 543 -20.66 -6.22 -9.01
CA LEU A 543 -19.44 -7.02 -9.16
C LEU A 543 -18.81 -7.37 -7.81
N ILE A 544 -18.79 -6.44 -6.85
CA ILE A 544 -18.38 -6.69 -5.45
C ILE A 544 -19.28 -7.76 -4.81
N ALA A 545 -20.60 -7.61 -4.95
CA ALA A 545 -21.55 -8.59 -4.45
C ALA A 545 -21.41 -9.98 -5.12
N PHE A 546 -21.01 -10.02 -6.38
CA PHE A 546 -20.74 -11.25 -7.11
C PHE A 546 -19.44 -11.90 -6.63
N ARG A 547 -18.35 -11.12 -6.47
CA ARG A 547 -17.06 -11.59 -5.91
C ARG A 547 -17.28 -12.21 -4.51
N ALA A 548 -18.01 -11.55 -3.63
CA ALA A 548 -18.28 -12.02 -2.27
C ALA A 548 -18.97 -13.40 -2.23
N LYS A 549 -19.71 -13.77 -3.29
CA LYS A 549 -20.40 -15.07 -3.42
C LYS A 549 -19.62 -16.08 -4.26
N THR A 550 -18.46 -15.70 -4.78
CA THR A 550 -17.69 -16.50 -5.74
C THR A 550 -16.26 -16.69 -5.26
N PRO A 551 -15.99 -17.65 -4.35
CA PRO A 551 -14.63 -17.87 -3.80
C PRO A 551 -13.56 -18.10 -4.86
N ALA A 552 -13.94 -18.53 -6.08
CA ALA A 552 -13.00 -18.65 -7.20
C ALA A 552 -12.31 -17.33 -7.57
N PHE A 553 -12.94 -16.18 -7.37
CA PHE A 553 -12.29 -14.88 -7.59
C PHE A 553 -11.39 -14.44 -6.44
N VAL A 554 -11.51 -15.07 -5.27
CA VAL A 554 -10.60 -14.86 -4.14
C VAL A 554 -9.47 -15.87 -4.21
N TYR A 555 -9.76 -17.15 -4.06
CA TYR A 555 -8.81 -18.24 -3.83
C TYR A 555 -8.46 -19.06 -5.07
N GLY A 556 -9.19 -18.90 -6.20
CA GLY A 556 -8.99 -19.69 -7.40
C GLY A 556 -7.63 -19.42 -8.07
N ASP A 557 -7.13 -20.43 -8.79
CA ASP A 557 -5.93 -20.29 -9.59
C ASP A 557 -6.19 -19.37 -10.78
N TYR A 558 -5.21 -18.54 -11.10
CA TYR A 558 -5.22 -17.66 -12.25
C TYR A 558 -4.42 -18.28 -13.41
N LYS A 559 -4.93 -18.14 -14.63
CA LYS A 559 -4.19 -18.49 -15.84
C LYS A 559 -4.53 -17.52 -16.98
N ASP A 560 -3.53 -16.81 -17.49
CA ASP A 560 -3.63 -16.04 -18.74
C ASP A 560 -3.73 -17.03 -19.92
N LEU A 561 -4.62 -16.75 -20.85
CA LEU A 561 -4.92 -17.63 -21.98
C LEU A 561 -4.21 -17.24 -23.28
N ASP A 562 -3.83 -15.96 -23.38
CA ASP A 562 -3.18 -15.42 -24.60
C ASP A 562 -2.25 -14.25 -24.22
N PRO A 563 -1.09 -14.52 -23.59
CA PRO A 563 -0.19 -13.50 -23.05
C PRO A 563 0.27 -12.45 -24.06
N GLN A 564 0.35 -12.79 -25.34
CA GLN A 564 0.89 -11.92 -26.39
C GLN A 564 -0.17 -11.15 -27.18
N HIS A 565 -1.46 -11.41 -26.96
CA HIS A 565 -2.51 -10.67 -27.68
C HIS A 565 -2.48 -9.19 -27.34
N ALA A 566 -2.37 -8.33 -28.35
CA ALA A 566 -2.15 -6.89 -28.17
C ALA A 566 -3.33 -6.14 -27.54
N HIS A 567 -4.55 -6.66 -27.69
CA HIS A 567 -5.78 -5.96 -27.29
C HIS A 567 -6.73 -6.79 -26.43
N VAL A 568 -6.59 -8.14 -26.42
CA VAL A 568 -7.47 -9.00 -25.61
C VAL A 568 -6.72 -9.51 -24.39
N PHE A 569 -7.33 -9.30 -23.21
CA PHE A 569 -6.91 -9.94 -21.97
C PHE A 569 -7.95 -10.99 -21.59
N ALA A 570 -7.61 -12.25 -21.80
CA ALA A 570 -8.46 -13.40 -21.47
C ALA A 570 -7.76 -14.28 -20.44
N TYR A 571 -8.43 -14.57 -19.34
CA TYR A 571 -7.89 -15.44 -18.29
C TYR A 571 -8.97 -16.29 -17.63
N THR A 572 -8.55 -17.35 -16.96
CA THR A 572 -9.43 -18.16 -16.12
C THR A 572 -9.11 -17.99 -14.63
N ARG A 573 -10.16 -18.13 -13.82
CA ARG A 573 -10.09 -18.32 -12.38
C ARG A 573 -10.73 -19.66 -12.04
N THR A 574 -9.97 -20.58 -11.44
CA THR A 574 -10.40 -21.95 -11.20
C THR A 574 -10.26 -22.31 -9.73
N LEU A 575 -11.36 -22.77 -9.13
CA LEU A 575 -11.40 -23.31 -7.77
C LEU A 575 -12.21 -24.61 -7.79
N ASP A 576 -11.56 -25.71 -7.49
CA ASP A 576 -12.14 -27.05 -7.59
C ASP A 576 -12.77 -27.31 -8.97
N ASP A 577 -14.06 -27.62 -9.02
CA ASP A 577 -14.84 -27.82 -10.25
C ASP A 577 -15.39 -26.52 -10.87
N GLN A 578 -15.21 -25.38 -10.19
CA GLN A 578 -15.70 -24.09 -10.66
C GLN A 578 -14.63 -23.35 -11.46
N ARG A 579 -14.91 -23.12 -12.72
CA ARG A 579 -14.05 -22.32 -13.59
C ARG A 579 -14.83 -21.12 -14.13
N TYR A 580 -14.21 -19.96 -14.05
CA TYR A 580 -14.71 -18.73 -14.64
C TYR A 580 -13.72 -18.25 -15.71
N LEU A 581 -14.27 -17.86 -16.87
CA LEU A 581 -13.53 -17.22 -17.96
C LEU A 581 -13.87 -15.72 -17.90
N VAL A 582 -12.84 -14.88 -17.86
CA VAL A 582 -12.96 -13.42 -17.94
C VAL A 582 -12.27 -12.97 -19.21
N VAL A 583 -12.95 -12.15 -20.02
CA VAL A 583 -12.40 -11.66 -21.30
C VAL A 583 -12.64 -10.16 -21.41
N HIS A 584 -11.59 -9.44 -21.76
CA HIS A 584 -11.58 -7.98 -21.93
C HIS A 584 -11.03 -7.61 -23.30
N ASN A 585 -11.66 -6.68 -23.98
CA ASN A 585 -11.11 -5.97 -25.13
C ASN A 585 -10.57 -4.60 -24.71
N PHE A 586 -9.25 -4.45 -24.64
CA PHE A 586 -8.54 -3.20 -24.30
C PHE A 586 -8.30 -2.33 -25.54
N SER A 587 -9.30 -2.18 -26.38
CA SER A 587 -9.24 -1.28 -27.54
C SER A 587 -10.61 -0.67 -27.84
N ALA A 588 -10.62 0.47 -28.54
CA ALA A 588 -11.83 1.08 -29.05
C ALA A 588 -12.49 0.29 -30.19
N ASP A 589 -11.70 -0.52 -30.89
CA ASP A 589 -12.16 -1.28 -32.06
C ASP A 589 -12.80 -2.60 -31.65
N PRO A 590 -13.87 -3.05 -32.35
CA PRO A 590 -14.40 -4.40 -32.18
C PRO A 590 -13.39 -5.47 -32.58
N ILE A 591 -13.32 -6.56 -31.84
CA ILE A 591 -12.37 -7.66 -32.04
C ILE A 591 -13.09 -9.01 -32.07
N ALA A 592 -12.75 -9.85 -33.04
CA ALA A 592 -13.11 -11.27 -33.05
C ALA A 592 -11.99 -12.05 -32.32
N TYR A 593 -12.32 -12.68 -31.18
CA TYR A 593 -11.39 -13.46 -30.39
C TYR A 593 -11.82 -14.92 -30.35
N THR A 594 -10.97 -15.80 -30.86
CA THR A 594 -11.21 -17.26 -30.86
C THR A 594 -10.75 -17.83 -29.51
N LEU A 595 -11.67 -18.46 -28.78
CA LEU A 595 -11.34 -19.11 -27.52
C LEU A 595 -10.40 -20.29 -27.72
N PRO A 596 -9.42 -20.49 -26.82
CA PRO A 596 -8.62 -21.71 -26.79
C PRO A 596 -9.47 -22.98 -26.63
N ASP A 597 -8.97 -24.11 -27.13
CA ASP A 597 -9.64 -25.41 -27.04
C ASP A 597 -10.05 -25.76 -25.61
N GLY A 598 -11.26 -26.31 -25.45
CA GLY A 598 -11.81 -26.74 -24.16
C GLY A 598 -12.51 -25.64 -23.37
N LEU A 599 -12.55 -24.39 -23.89
CA LEU A 599 -13.32 -23.30 -23.31
C LEU A 599 -14.57 -23.01 -24.17
N LYS A 600 -15.65 -22.65 -23.51
CA LYS A 600 -16.92 -22.31 -24.15
C LYS A 600 -17.41 -20.96 -23.63
N ALA A 601 -18.00 -20.17 -24.50
CA ALA A 601 -18.72 -18.99 -24.11
C ALA A 601 -20.22 -19.26 -24.30
N GLY A 602 -20.90 -19.54 -23.21
CA GLY A 602 -22.35 -19.54 -23.17
C GLY A 602 -22.89 -18.12 -22.98
N LYS A 603 -24.01 -18.01 -22.25
CA LYS A 603 -24.50 -16.71 -21.79
C LYS A 603 -23.52 -16.11 -20.78
N SER A 604 -23.14 -14.83 -20.95
CA SER A 604 -22.36 -14.12 -19.94
C SER A 604 -23.15 -13.99 -18.63
N ILE A 605 -22.47 -14.17 -17.51
CA ILE A 605 -23.08 -13.93 -16.17
C ILE A 605 -22.94 -12.49 -15.73
N MET A 606 -21.96 -11.78 -16.29
CA MET A 606 -21.75 -10.34 -16.13
C MET A 606 -21.04 -9.78 -17.35
N ASP A 607 -21.47 -8.63 -17.81
CA ASP A 607 -20.85 -7.84 -18.87
C ASP A 607 -21.04 -6.34 -18.61
N ASN A 608 -20.21 -5.51 -19.22
CA ASN A 608 -20.28 -4.05 -19.11
C ASN A 608 -21.14 -3.40 -20.21
N TYR A 609 -21.60 -4.18 -21.19
CA TYR A 609 -22.64 -3.82 -22.15
C TYR A 609 -23.96 -4.50 -21.73
N SER A 610 -25.07 -3.87 -21.99
CA SER A 610 -26.38 -4.49 -21.78
C SER A 610 -26.71 -5.37 -22.99
N GLY A 611 -26.36 -6.65 -22.97
CA GLY A 611 -26.68 -7.53 -24.09
C GLY A 611 -26.40 -9.01 -23.84
N ASP A 612 -27.37 -9.88 -24.23
CA ASP A 612 -27.30 -11.33 -24.16
C ASP A 612 -26.66 -11.89 -25.47
N GLU A 613 -25.37 -11.73 -25.67
CA GLU A 613 -24.70 -12.43 -26.75
C GLU A 613 -24.12 -13.77 -26.25
N SER A 614 -24.73 -14.87 -26.68
CA SER A 614 -24.14 -16.20 -26.54
C SER A 614 -23.27 -16.49 -27.76
N ALA A 615 -22.02 -16.92 -27.53
CA ALA A 615 -21.12 -17.29 -28.61
C ALA A 615 -20.59 -18.72 -28.41
N THR A 616 -20.40 -19.42 -29.49
CA THR A 616 -19.72 -20.71 -29.52
C THR A 616 -18.43 -20.58 -30.33
N GLY A 617 -17.27 -20.67 -29.64
CA GLY A 617 -15.95 -20.70 -30.28
C GLY A 617 -15.30 -19.34 -30.52
N THR A 618 -15.93 -18.41 -31.22
CA THR A 618 -15.39 -17.06 -31.45
C THR A 618 -16.27 -16.02 -30.79
N LEU A 619 -15.67 -15.16 -29.95
CA LEU A 619 -16.29 -14.01 -29.33
C LEU A 619 -16.15 -12.78 -30.23
N HIS A 620 -17.25 -12.08 -30.47
CA HIS A 620 -17.22 -10.75 -31.08
C HIS A 620 -17.32 -9.71 -29.95
N LEU A 621 -16.18 -9.15 -29.56
CA LEU A 621 -16.09 -8.15 -28.50
C LEU A 621 -16.17 -6.75 -29.09
N LYS A 622 -17.05 -5.92 -28.55
CA LYS A 622 -17.13 -4.49 -28.87
C LYS A 622 -15.96 -3.73 -28.25
N GLY A 623 -15.78 -2.47 -28.61
CA GLY A 623 -14.73 -1.64 -28.02
C GLY A 623 -14.88 -1.54 -26.48
N TRP A 624 -13.82 -1.75 -25.73
CA TRP A 624 -13.79 -1.74 -24.28
C TRP A 624 -14.81 -2.68 -23.61
N GLU A 625 -15.11 -3.80 -24.25
CA GLU A 625 -16.04 -4.78 -23.70
C GLU A 625 -15.34 -5.74 -22.72
N SER A 626 -16.04 -6.04 -21.64
CA SER A 626 -15.65 -7.01 -20.61
C SER A 626 -16.78 -8.00 -20.36
N ARG A 627 -16.47 -9.30 -20.34
CA ARG A 627 -17.45 -10.38 -20.09
C ARG A 627 -16.91 -11.42 -19.12
N ILE A 628 -17.77 -11.94 -18.25
CA ILE A 628 -17.50 -13.07 -17.36
C ILE A 628 -18.42 -14.23 -17.73
N TYR A 629 -17.85 -15.42 -17.88
CA TYR A 629 -18.56 -16.67 -18.16
C TYR A 629 -18.26 -17.72 -17.08
N LYS A 630 -19.23 -18.52 -16.73
CA LYS A 630 -19.01 -19.76 -15.99
C LYS A 630 -18.81 -20.90 -16.98
N GLN A 631 -17.74 -21.69 -16.78
CA GLN A 631 -17.36 -22.82 -17.65
C GLN A 631 -18.01 -24.12 -17.19
#